data_148e1819d0c96a643fdf95f0863ee9c2
#
_entry.id   148e1819d0c96a643fdf95f0863ee9c2
#
_cell.length_a   1.000
_cell.length_b   1.000
_cell.length_c   1.000
_cell.angle_alpha   90.00
_cell.angle_beta   90.00
_cell.angle_gamma   90.00
#
_symmetry.space_group_name_H-M   'P 1'
#
loop_
_entity.id
_entity.type
_entity.pdbx_description
1 polymer ?
#
loop_
_entity_poly.entity_id
_entity_poly.type
_entity_poly.pdbx_seq_one_letter_code
_entity_poly.pdbx_strand_id
1 'polypeptide(L)'
;CASLPDGSEAWYYMRIVEQDQGHVNEMLALAEEFSSKTYKYSDAQSLAMYMETSPSANSSALGTVTLKDTFTQLTWGSLGVERTGEAYTKLKELSGNLANVEIATHVTAKDGEKTETYEVTENFTMKWASQRIYMMDYERTMTELFTGDSDLFSGKRIILGIGNGDGVHA
;
A
#
# COMPACT_ATOMS: atom_id res chain seq x y z
N CYS A 1 15.14 25.78 -6.28
CA CYS A 1 15.26 25.83 -4.82
C CYS A 1 14.03 26.51 -4.23
N ALA A 2 13.75 26.24 -2.97
CA ALA A 2 12.72 26.92 -2.19
C ALA A 2 13.40 27.67 -1.04
N SER A 3 13.00 28.93 -0.83
CA SER A 3 13.46 29.69 0.33
C SER A 3 12.54 29.37 1.52
N LEU A 4 13.13 29.02 2.64
CA LEU A 4 12.44 28.72 3.88
C LEU A 4 12.20 29.97 4.72
N PRO A 5 11.25 29.99 5.67
CA PRO A 5 10.95 31.16 6.50
C PRO A 5 12.12 31.64 7.36
N ASP A 6 13.10 30.80 7.64
CA ASP A 6 14.31 31.10 8.37
C ASP A 6 15.45 31.72 7.51
N GLY A 7 15.14 31.91 6.20
CA GLY A 7 16.12 32.45 5.22
C GLY A 7 17.06 31.40 4.64
N SER A 8 16.95 30.12 5.03
CA SER A 8 17.75 29.07 4.41
C SER A 8 17.13 28.65 3.06
N GLU A 9 17.93 28.00 2.21
CA GLU A 9 17.50 27.48 0.92
C GLU A 9 17.46 25.96 0.93
N ALA A 10 16.34 25.38 0.48
CA ALA A 10 16.21 23.96 0.23
C ALA A 10 16.25 23.69 -1.28
N TRP A 11 17.12 22.80 -1.69
CA TRP A 11 17.28 22.39 -3.08
C TRP A 11 16.53 21.09 -3.32
N TYR A 12 15.60 21.12 -4.30
CA TYR A 12 14.85 19.96 -4.73
C TYR A 12 15.27 19.60 -6.15
N TYR A 13 15.44 18.32 -6.39
CA TYR A 13 15.75 17.78 -7.71
C TYR A 13 14.53 17.04 -8.23
N MET A 14 14.15 17.32 -9.47
CA MET A 14 13.10 16.58 -10.16
C MET A 14 13.61 16.13 -11.52
N ARG A 15 13.13 15.00 -11.97
CA ARG A 15 13.33 14.53 -13.34
C ARG A 15 12.08 14.89 -14.15
N ILE A 16 12.26 15.61 -15.25
CA ILE A 16 11.22 15.87 -16.21
C ILE A 16 11.44 14.92 -17.38
N VAL A 17 10.42 14.13 -17.73
CA VAL A 17 10.44 13.23 -18.86
C VAL A 17 9.33 13.65 -19.78
N GLU A 18 9.69 14.04 -21.02
CA GLU A 18 8.73 14.21 -22.09
C GLU A 18 8.51 12.87 -22.79
N GLN A 19 7.28 12.42 -22.84
CA GLN A 19 6.96 11.14 -23.45
C GLN A 19 5.64 11.20 -24.21
N ASP A 20 5.72 11.08 -25.52
CA ASP A 20 4.59 11.24 -26.45
C ASP A 20 3.52 10.14 -26.35
N GLN A 21 3.85 8.94 -25.85
CA GLN A 21 2.96 7.77 -25.88
C GLN A 21 3.05 6.89 -24.65
N GLY A 22 3.33 7.47 -23.48
CA GLY A 22 3.66 6.70 -22.29
C GLY A 22 2.48 6.02 -21.59
N HIS A 23 1.24 6.32 -21.97
CA HIS A 23 0.03 5.82 -21.30
C HIS A 23 0.11 5.91 -19.75
N VAL A 24 0.82 6.93 -19.27
CA VAL A 24 1.09 7.13 -17.84
C VAL A 24 -0.20 7.39 -17.07
N ASN A 25 -1.08 8.20 -17.65
CA ASN A 25 -2.35 8.54 -17.01
C ASN A 25 -3.24 7.30 -16.85
N GLU A 26 -3.23 6.41 -17.84
CA GLU A 26 -3.97 5.16 -17.80
C GLU A 26 -3.38 4.21 -16.75
N MET A 27 -2.04 4.16 -16.61
CA MET A 27 -1.38 3.36 -15.56
C MET A 27 -1.64 3.94 -14.16
N LEU A 28 -1.60 5.26 -13.98
CA LEU A 28 -1.97 5.90 -12.71
C LEU A 28 -3.43 5.61 -12.36
N ALA A 29 -4.35 5.78 -13.32
CA ALA A 29 -5.76 5.49 -13.11
C ALA A 29 -6.00 4.01 -12.75
N LEU A 30 -5.28 3.06 -13.38
CA LEU A 30 -5.37 1.66 -13.02
C LEU A 30 -4.88 1.40 -11.59
N ALA A 31 -3.77 2.00 -11.17
CA ALA A 31 -3.27 1.85 -9.81
C ALA A 31 -4.27 2.37 -8.77
N GLU A 32 -4.86 3.54 -9.01
CA GLU A 32 -5.88 4.14 -8.13
C GLU A 32 -7.17 3.31 -8.11
N GLU A 33 -7.62 2.81 -9.25
CA GLU A 33 -8.76 1.92 -9.36
C GLU A 33 -8.50 0.60 -8.61
N PHE A 34 -7.32 0.01 -8.81
CA PHE A 34 -6.90 -1.22 -8.13
C PHE A 34 -6.94 -1.01 -6.62
N SER A 35 -6.23 -0.01 -6.12
CA SER A 35 -6.20 0.33 -4.69
C SER A 35 -7.61 0.52 -4.12
N SER A 36 -8.46 1.32 -4.78
CA SER A 36 -9.80 1.63 -4.28
C SER A 36 -10.72 0.41 -4.22
N LYS A 37 -10.62 -0.50 -5.18
CA LYS A 37 -11.46 -1.71 -5.26
C LYS A 37 -11.15 -2.74 -4.19
N THR A 38 -9.93 -2.77 -3.66
CA THR A 38 -9.55 -3.76 -2.63
C THR A 38 -10.37 -3.66 -1.35
N TYR A 39 -10.95 -2.50 -1.06
CA TYR A 39 -11.75 -2.26 0.15
C TYR A 39 -13.16 -2.87 0.13
N LYS A 40 -13.61 -3.32 -1.04
CA LYS A 40 -14.90 -4.02 -1.19
C LYS A 40 -14.73 -5.29 -2.00
N TYR A 41 -15.01 -6.42 -1.38
CA TYR A 41 -14.88 -7.74 -2.00
C TYR A 41 -15.58 -7.84 -3.35
N SER A 42 -16.82 -7.33 -3.46
CA SER A 42 -17.58 -7.34 -4.72
C SER A 42 -16.91 -6.56 -5.85
N ASP A 43 -16.34 -5.42 -5.51
CA ASP A 43 -15.73 -4.51 -6.49
C ASP A 43 -14.36 -5.03 -6.94
N ALA A 44 -13.67 -5.72 -6.04
CA ALA A 44 -12.36 -6.30 -6.28
C ALA A 44 -12.38 -7.53 -7.21
N GLN A 45 -13.54 -8.13 -7.49
CA GLN A 45 -13.58 -9.35 -8.32
C GLN A 45 -12.94 -9.18 -9.69
N SER A 46 -13.03 -7.98 -10.27
CA SER A 46 -12.36 -7.66 -11.53
C SER A 46 -10.83 -7.70 -11.42
N LEU A 47 -10.27 -7.60 -10.21
CA LEU A 47 -8.82 -7.62 -9.98
C LEU A 47 -8.26 -9.05 -9.98
N ALA A 48 -9.11 -10.07 -9.88
CA ALA A 48 -8.69 -11.47 -9.88
C ALA A 48 -7.87 -11.85 -11.13
N MET A 49 -8.10 -11.14 -12.24
CA MET A 49 -7.34 -11.34 -13.47
C MET A 49 -5.84 -10.98 -13.36
N TYR A 50 -5.46 -10.20 -12.36
CA TYR A 50 -4.06 -9.83 -12.09
C TYR A 50 -3.40 -10.75 -11.06
N MET A 51 -4.16 -11.58 -10.35
CA MET A 51 -3.65 -12.43 -9.30
C MET A 51 -3.00 -13.71 -9.87
N GLU A 52 -1.83 -14.03 -9.35
CA GLU A 52 -1.09 -15.25 -9.64
C GLU A 52 -0.91 -16.09 -8.37
N THR A 53 -2.03 -16.42 -7.70
CA THR A 53 -2.00 -17.07 -6.38
C THR A 53 -1.06 -18.28 -6.36
N SER A 54 -0.06 -18.21 -5.50
CA SER A 54 0.90 -19.29 -5.30
C SER A 54 0.29 -20.40 -4.44
N PRO A 55 0.60 -21.67 -4.71
CA PRO A 55 0.22 -22.77 -3.81
C PRO A 55 0.80 -22.65 -2.41
N SER A 56 1.86 -21.84 -2.24
CA SER A 56 2.50 -21.57 -0.94
C SER A 56 2.03 -20.26 -0.30
N ALA A 57 0.99 -19.62 -0.83
CA ALA A 57 0.47 -18.38 -0.27
C ALA A 57 0.04 -18.58 1.20
N ASN A 58 0.52 -17.70 2.07
CA ASN A 58 0.12 -17.69 3.48
C ASN A 58 -1.19 -16.93 3.64
N SER A 59 -2.29 -17.64 3.85
CA SER A 59 -3.63 -17.08 3.92
C SER A 59 -3.93 -16.24 5.17
N SER A 60 -3.00 -16.10 6.10
CA SER A 60 -3.20 -15.37 7.35
C SER A 60 -2.42 -14.04 7.45
N ALA A 61 -1.41 -13.83 6.61
CA ALA A 61 -0.60 -12.61 6.68
C ALA A 61 -1.26 -11.47 5.89
N LEU A 62 -1.44 -10.32 6.53
CA LEU A 62 -1.97 -9.09 5.93
C LEU A 62 -0.96 -7.94 5.93
N GLY A 63 0.15 -8.08 6.66
CA GLY A 63 1.19 -7.06 6.77
C GLY A 63 1.91 -6.78 5.45
N THR A 64 2.07 -7.81 4.61
CA THR A 64 2.55 -7.68 3.23
C THR A 64 1.72 -8.58 2.33
N VAL A 65 1.19 -8.02 1.25
CA VAL A 65 0.35 -8.72 0.27
C VAL A 65 0.83 -8.42 -1.13
N THR A 66 0.97 -9.46 -1.96
CA THR A 66 1.44 -9.41 -3.34
C THR A 66 0.45 -10.05 -4.31
N LEU A 67 0.71 -10.02 -5.62
CA LEU A 67 -0.11 -10.73 -6.63
C LEU A 67 -0.10 -12.25 -6.45
N LYS A 68 0.86 -12.80 -5.69
CA LYS A 68 1.01 -14.25 -5.45
C LYS A 68 0.21 -14.73 -4.23
N ASP A 69 -0.34 -13.80 -3.46
CA ASP A 69 -1.16 -14.11 -2.29
C ASP A 69 -2.60 -14.42 -2.68
N THR A 70 -3.43 -14.73 -1.70
CA THR A 70 -4.83 -15.07 -1.96
C THR A 70 -5.67 -13.82 -2.23
N PHE A 71 -6.75 -13.98 -3.00
CA PHE A 71 -7.72 -12.92 -3.23
C PHE A 71 -8.35 -12.41 -1.92
N THR A 72 -8.49 -13.29 -0.92
CA THR A 72 -8.97 -12.92 0.41
C THR A 72 -7.99 -11.97 1.11
N GLN A 73 -6.68 -12.20 1.00
CA GLN A 73 -5.68 -11.28 1.55
C GLN A 73 -5.67 -9.93 0.81
N LEU A 74 -5.80 -9.96 -0.51
CA LEU A 74 -5.91 -8.74 -1.32
C LEU A 74 -7.07 -7.86 -0.83
N THR A 75 -8.20 -8.47 -0.49
CA THR A 75 -9.41 -7.80 -0.02
C THR A 75 -9.52 -7.71 1.50
N TRP A 76 -8.38 -7.67 2.19
CA TRP A 76 -8.26 -7.47 3.64
C TRP A 76 -8.80 -8.59 4.53
N GLY A 77 -9.16 -9.73 3.96
CA GLY A 77 -9.66 -10.88 4.72
C GLY A 77 -10.95 -10.57 5.50
N SER A 78 -10.93 -10.90 6.80
CA SER A 78 -12.01 -10.57 7.74
C SER A 78 -11.79 -9.25 8.49
N LEU A 79 -10.69 -8.55 8.20
CA LEU A 79 -10.36 -7.29 8.85
C LEU A 79 -11.27 -6.19 8.30
N GLY A 80 -12.05 -5.56 9.17
CA GLY A 80 -12.91 -4.43 8.80
C GLY A 80 -12.08 -3.17 8.61
N VAL A 81 -11.49 -3.02 7.42
CA VAL A 81 -10.60 -1.90 7.11
C VAL A 81 -11.38 -0.77 6.46
N GLU A 82 -11.19 0.43 6.97
CA GLU A 82 -11.77 1.65 6.42
C GLU A 82 -10.65 2.64 6.11
N ARG A 83 -10.66 3.20 4.90
CA ARG A 83 -9.71 4.25 4.52
C ARG A 83 -10.02 5.53 5.28
N THR A 84 -9.00 6.15 5.86
CA THR A 84 -9.08 7.43 6.55
C THR A 84 -8.28 8.49 5.79
N GLY A 85 -8.97 9.49 5.27
CA GLY A 85 -8.33 10.55 4.47
C GLY A 85 -8.14 10.19 2.99
N GLU A 86 -7.37 11.04 2.31
CA GLU A 86 -7.08 10.91 0.89
C GLU A 86 -5.89 9.97 0.66
N ALA A 87 -5.91 9.28 -0.46
CA ALA A 87 -4.76 8.53 -0.93
C ALA A 87 -3.80 9.48 -1.66
N TYR A 88 -2.51 9.31 -1.41
CA TYR A 88 -1.47 10.06 -2.07
C TYR A 88 -0.78 9.21 -3.12
N THR A 89 -1.03 9.52 -4.40
CA THR A 89 -0.46 8.80 -5.55
C THR A 89 0.81 9.48 -6.03
N LYS A 90 1.87 8.70 -6.24
CA LYS A 90 3.18 9.16 -6.64
C LYS A 90 3.74 8.30 -7.77
N LEU A 91 4.06 8.92 -8.89
CA LEU A 91 4.86 8.29 -9.93
C LEU A 91 6.32 8.29 -9.51
N LYS A 92 6.87 7.13 -9.18
CA LYS A 92 8.27 6.99 -8.73
C LYS A 92 9.24 6.93 -9.89
N GLU A 93 8.87 6.20 -10.93
CA GLU A 93 9.72 6.01 -12.11
C GLU A 93 8.89 5.83 -13.36
N LEU A 94 9.39 6.37 -14.45
CA LEU A 94 8.90 6.14 -15.79
C LEU A 94 10.07 5.85 -16.71
N SER A 95 10.07 4.66 -17.33
CA SER A 95 11.12 4.25 -18.23
C SER A 95 10.52 3.54 -19.46
N GLY A 96 10.51 4.26 -20.59
CA GLY A 96 9.83 3.78 -21.77
C GLY A 96 8.34 3.54 -21.53
N ASN A 97 7.92 2.30 -21.64
CA ASN A 97 6.55 1.86 -21.43
C ASN A 97 6.31 1.22 -20.03
N LEU A 98 7.25 1.36 -19.11
CA LEU A 98 7.19 0.85 -17.75
C LEU A 98 7.03 2.01 -16.78
N ALA A 99 6.09 1.88 -15.82
CA ALA A 99 5.89 2.83 -14.73
C ALA A 99 5.90 2.12 -13.38
N ASN A 100 6.56 2.76 -12.41
CA ASN A 100 6.48 2.41 -10.99
C ASN A 100 5.66 3.49 -10.27
N VAL A 101 4.57 3.07 -9.64
CA VAL A 101 3.63 3.94 -8.93
C VAL A 101 3.56 3.51 -7.47
N GLU A 102 3.56 4.48 -6.58
CA GLU A 102 3.34 4.29 -5.14
C GLU A 102 2.05 4.99 -4.74
N ILE A 103 1.20 4.30 -3.99
CA ILE A 103 0.03 4.89 -3.34
C ILE A 103 0.19 4.73 -1.84
N ALA A 104 0.18 5.85 -1.12
CA ALA A 104 0.20 5.88 0.33
C ALA A 104 -1.14 6.36 0.88
N THR A 105 -1.66 5.70 1.89
CA THR A 105 -2.91 6.06 2.55
C THR A 105 -2.90 5.62 4.01
N HIS A 106 -3.81 6.14 4.80
CA HIS A 106 -4.05 5.67 6.15
C HIS A 106 -5.37 4.89 6.18
N VAL A 107 -5.39 3.86 7.00
CA VAL A 107 -6.58 3.06 7.23
C VAL A 107 -6.77 2.85 8.72
N THR A 108 -8.02 2.65 9.12
CA THR A 108 -8.36 2.11 10.43
C THR A 108 -8.83 0.67 10.27
N ALA A 109 -8.43 -0.18 11.20
CA ALA A 109 -8.90 -1.54 11.30
C ALA A 109 -9.45 -1.80 12.70
N LYS A 110 -10.49 -2.63 12.81
CA LYS A 110 -11.07 -3.03 14.09
C LYS A 110 -10.57 -4.41 14.46
N ASP A 111 -9.93 -4.48 15.64
CA ASP A 111 -9.62 -5.75 16.30
C ASP A 111 -10.40 -5.82 17.62
N GLY A 112 -11.54 -6.52 17.59
CA GLY A 112 -12.48 -6.55 18.69
C GLY A 112 -13.08 -5.18 18.97
N GLU A 113 -12.86 -4.63 20.18
CA GLU A 113 -13.32 -3.30 20.60
C GLU A 113 -12.32 -2.18 20.26
N LYS A 114 -11.13 -2.53 19.81
CA LYS A 114 -10.07 -1.56 19.51
C LYS A 114 -10.12 -1.16 18.05
N THR A 115 -9.82 0.11 17.80
CA THR A 115 -9.60 0.65 16.47
C THR A 115 -8.14 1.07 16.38
N GLU A 116 -7.41 0.47 15.49
CA GLU A 116 -6.01 0.75 15.24
C GLU A 116 -5.85 1.48 13.92
N THR A 117 -4.85 2.34 13.84
CA THR A 117 -4.55 3.09 12.62
C THR A 117 -3.27 2.59 12.00
N TYR A 118 -3.30 2.41 10.70
CA TYR A 118 -2.16 1.91 9.94
C TYR A 118 -1.84 2.84 8.78
N GLU A 119 -0.55 2.94 8.47
CA GLU A 119 -0.08 3.42 7.19
C GLU A 119 -0.04 2.25 6.21
N VAL A 120 -0.63 2.45 5.05
CA VAL A 120 -0.63 1.49 3.95
C VAL A 120 0.12 2.09 2.77
N THR A 121 1.11 1.35 2.28
CA THR A 121 1.85 1.70 1.08
C THR A 121 1.64 0.60 0.05
N GLU A 122 1.19 0.98 -1.13
CA GLU A 122 1.00 0.09 -2.28
C GLU A 122 1.99 0.47 -3.38
N ASN A 123 2.79 -0.47 -3.83
CA ASN A 123 3.74 -0.29 -4.92
C ASN A 123 3.26 -1.09 -6.14
N PHE A 124 3.20 -0.45 -7.28
CA PHE A 124 2.76 -1.02 -8.54
C PHE A 124 3.87 -0.91 -9.58
N THR A 125 4.22 -2.02 -10.21
CA THR A 125 5.06 -2.03 -11.41
C THR A 125 4.19 -2.42 -12.59
N MET A 126 4.02 -1.51 -13.53
CA MET A 126 3.13 -1.69 -14.66
C MET A 126 3.85 -1.47 -15.98
N LYS A 127 3.42 -2.18 -17.01
CA LYS A 127 3.97 -2.07 -18.36
C LYS A 127 2.85 -1.93 -19.38
N TRP A 128 2.95 -0.92 -20.24
CA TRP A 128 2.13 -0.83 -21.42
C TRP A 128 2.71 -1.67 -22.55
N ALA A 129 1.94 -2.62 -23.07
CA ALA A 129 2.32 -3.43 -24.22
C ALA A 129 1.07 -3.99 -24.93
N SER A 130 1.13 -4.18 -26.24
CA SER A 130 0.03 -4.79 -27.01
C SER A 130 -1.34 -4.14 -26.74
N GLN A 131 -1.37 -2.82 -26.63
CA GLN A 131 -2.58 -2.01 -26.41
C GLN A 131 -3.29 -2.26 -25.06
N ARG A 132 -2.56 -2.75 -24.06
CA ARG A 132 -3.09 -2.91 -22.71
C ARG A 132 -2.01 -2.71 -21.64
N ILE A 133 -2.44 -2.53 -20.41
CA ILE A 133 -1.57 -2.47 -19.25
C ILE A 133 -1.43 -3.87 -18.66
N TYR A 134 -0.18 -4.26 -18.39
CA TYR A 134 0.16 -5.46 -17.63
C TYR A 134 0.60 -5.04 -16.24
N MET A 135 0.00 -5.61 -15.21
CA MET A 135 0.50 -5.54 -13.85
C MET A 135 1.64 -6.53 -13.71
N MET A 136 2.87 -6.03 -13.63
CA MET A 136 4.07 -6.86 -13.55
C MET A 136 4.39 -7.24 -12.11
N ASP A 137 4.12 -6.33 -11.18
CA ASP A 137 4.30 -6.54 -9.75
C ASP A 137 3.37 -5.64 -8.96
N TYR A 138 2.99 -6.11 -7.80
CA TYR A 138 2.23 -5.39 -6.80
C TYR A 138 2.63 -5.84 -5.41
N GLU A 139 2.88 -4.88 -4.55
CA GLU A 139 3.11 -5.12 -3.13
C GLU A 139 2.37 -4.08 -2.30
N ARG A 140 1.60 -4.55 -1.34
CA ARG A 140 0.98 -3.72 -0.31
C ARG A 140 1.60 -4.04 1.03
N THR A 141 2.12 -3.04 1.71
CA THR A 141 2.59 -3.13 3.09
C THR A 141 1.67 -2.36 4.02
N MET A 142 1.50 -2.86 5.23
CA MET A 142 0.67 -2.28 6.27
C MET A 142 1.49 -2.17 7.55
N THR A 143 1.65 -0.96 8.05
CA THR A 143 2.45 -0.65 9.24
C THR A 143 1.59 0.07 10.26
N GLU A 144 1.49 -0.47 11.47
CA GLU A 144 0.74 0.16 12.56
C GLU A 144 1.35 1.51 12.92
N LEU A 145 0.49 2.52 13.01
CA LEU A 145 0.87 3.84 13.50
C LEU A 145 0.70 3.87 15.01
N PHE A 146 1.80 4.17 15.66
CA PHE A 146 1.81 4.32 17.10
C PHE A 146 0.97 5.51 17.53
N THR A 147 -0.02 5.26 18.40
CA THR A 147 -0.80 6.28 19.06
C THR A 147 -0.53 6.27 20.56
N GLY A 148 -0.51 7.46 21.19
CA GLY A 148 -0.26 7.57 22.64
C GLY A 148 -1.29 6.89 23.53
N ASP A 149 -2.44 6.53 22.98
CA ASP A 149 -3.54 5.83 23.65
C ASP A 149 -3.47 4.31 23.50
N SER A 150 -2.40 3.79 22.89
CA SER A 150 -2.24 2.34 22.73
C SER A 150 -1.92 1.67 24.06
N ASP A 151 -2.37 0.43 24.24
CA ASP A 151 -2.08 -0.39 25.44
C ASP A 151 -0.57 -0.70 25.64
N LEU A 152 0.27 -0.26 24.70
CA LEU A 152 1.72 -0.34 24.82
C LEU A 152 2.27 0.54 25.96
N PHE A 153 1.45 1.47 26.48
CA PHE A 153 1.77 2.28 27.64
C PHE A 153 1.12 1.69 28.90
N SER A 154 1.91 1.14 29.77
CA SER A 154 1.48 0.77 31.12
C SER A 154 2.21 1.65 32.15
N GLY A 155 1.55 2.71 32.60
CA GLY A 155 2.12 3.66 33.55
C GLY A 155 3.35 4.38 33.01
N LYS A 156 4.54 4.10 33.55
CA LYS A 156 5.81 4.70 33.12
C LYS A 156 6.64 3.80 32.17
N ARG A 157 6.03 2.75 31.60
CA ARG A 157 6.73 1.74 30.78
C ARG A 157 6.10 1.67 29.40
N ILE A 158 6.94 1.53 28.40
CA ILE A 158 6.53 1.18 27.04
C ILE A 158 6.70 -0.34 26.91
N ILE A 159 5.63 -1.05 26.57
CA ILE A 159 5.68 -2.48 26.29
C ILE A 159 6.08 -2.62 24.82
N LEU A 160 7.33 -2.92 24.57
CA LEU A 160 7.80 -3.29 23.22
C LEU A 160 7.42 -4.75 23.01
N GLY A 161 6.29 -4.99 22.35
CA GLY A 161 5.91 -6.33 21.91
C GLY A 161 6.87 -6.81 20.83
N ILE A 162 7.95 -7.49 21.21
CA ILE A 162 8.74 -8.27 20.26
C ILE A 162 7.97 -9.58 20.10
N GLY A 163 7.01 -9.59 19.19
CA GLY A 163 6.34 -10.82 18.79
C GLY A 163 7.26 -11.63 17.90
N ASN A 164 8.07 -12.51 18.48
CA ASN A 164 8.50 -13.67 17.73
C ASN A 164 7.28 -14.58 17.59
N GLY A 165 6.94 -14.99 16.37
CA GLY A 165 5.77 -15.82 16.07
C GLY A 165 5.72 -17.19 16.74
N ASP A 166 6.63 -17.47 17.67
CA ASP A 166 6.64 -18.64 18.56
C ASP A 166 6.49 -18.12 19.98
N GLY A 167 5.33 -18.38 20.58
CA GLY A 167 4.99 -17.92 21.91
C GLY A 167 6.07 -18.31 22.92
N VAL A 168 6.77 -17.33 23.45
CA VAL A 168 7.53 -17.47 24.68
C VAL A 168 6.52 -17.34 25.81
N HIS A 169 6.02 -18.46 26.29
CA HIS A 169 5.37 -18.53 27.59
C HIS A 169 6.47 -18.40 28.67
N ALA A 170 6.42 -17.30 29.41
CA ALA A 170 7.13 -17.20 30.68
C ALA A 170 6.33 -17.88 31.76
#